data_f5eb2b03f94ddc7c8d0c230fafbf5ebc
#
_entry.id   f5eb2b03f94ddc7c8d0c230fafbf5ebc
#
_cell.length_a   1.000
_cell.length_b   1.000
_cell.length_c   1.000
_cell.angle_alpha   90.00
_cell.angle_beta   90.00
_cell.angle_gamma   90.00
#
_symmetry.space_group_name_H-M   'P 1'
#
loop_
_entity.id
_entity.type
_entity.pdbx_description
1 polymer ?
#
loop_
_entity_poly.entity_id
_entity_poly.type
_entity_poly.pdbx_seq_one_letter_code
_entity_poly.pdbx_strand_id
1 'polypeptide(L)'
;TPPSEKPVLPAVTPEQRAVNDKRFAYEDSLRKAYTSTFLTLDEAKKICPEAAEFIVKSRGNHEVITSFVSRHADNMPRVIALFKTLSDKDFRDITTDILEDNFPAASDQRGPRGENQLIIAPFKNQLAKYFAKQAPAFRKNPLALVEWMNKNLRVSTDSLALKIAQTPMGALKARLTDTRSRDIFFVDAARSIGVEARKDEVTSKVQYKQDGQWKDVSFTAVKEHKNAPQGKLVLTYKPTKVLVNHKYYNHFTLSKIVDVVTQLLNFEEGQADMGEGSTWANTFKNGIDLDEGKYLLTTGTRLADGSVLATNQIFDLKANTTTTVPLEMRTSQTAVSVIGSFNSESMFEKDGKSVSILSQTGRGYFVVGLVGVGQ
;
A
#
# COMPACT_ATOMS: atom_id res chain seq x y z
N THR A 1 -18.55 -12.39 24.96
CA THR A 1 -19.66 -11.42 24.73
C THR A 1 -20.85 -12.19 24.24
N PRO A 2 -22.06 -12.01 24.85
CA PRO A 2 -23.25 -12.64 24.34
C PRO A 2 -23.47 -12.24 22.87
N PRO A 3 -24.04 -13.11 22.02
CA PRO A 3 -24.34 -12.74 20.65
C PRO A 3 -25.28 -11.53 20.67
N SER A 4 -24.93 -10.50 19.90
CA SER A 4 -25.81 -9.34 19.75
C SER A 4 -27.14 -9.78 19.16
N GLU A 5 -28.26 -9.38 19.77
CA GLU A 5 -29.57 -9.58 19.17
C GLU A 5 -29.56 -8.96 17.77
N LYS A 6 -29.96 -9.74 16.77
CA LYS A 6 -30.06 -9.23 15.42
C LYS A 6 -31.21 -8.18 15.45
N PRO A 7 -30.93 -6.94 15.04
CA PRO A 7 -31.99 -5.96 14.97
C PRO A 7 -33.09 -6.45 13.99
N VAL A 8 -34.30 -6.61 14.46
CA VAL A 8 -35.44 -6.88 13.59
C VAL A 8 -35.78 -5.55 12.91
N LEU A 9 -35.30 -5.36 11.70
CA LEU A 9 -35.66 -4.21 10.90
C LEU A 9 -37.11 -4.37 10.42
N PRO A 10 -37.96 -3.32 10.52
CA PRO A 10 -39.32 -3.36 10.00
C PRO A 10 -39.29 -3.62 8.50
N ALA A 11 -40.29 -4.37 8.01
CA ALA A 11 -40.44 -4.62 6.59
C ALA A 11 -40.64 -3.30 5.83
N VAL A 12 -39.91 -3.12 4.71
CA VAL A 12 -40.07 -1.96 3.85
C VAL A 12 -41.43 -2.03 3.16
N THR A 13 -42.27 -0.98 3.32
CA THR A 13 -43.55 -0.91 2.65
C THR A 13 -43.41 -0.70 1.14
N PRO A 14 -44.43 -1.04 0.32
CA PRO A 14 -44.40 -0.77 -1.13
C PRO A 14 -44.15 0.71 -1.45
N GLU A 15 -44.72 1.64 -0.65
CA GLU A 15 -44.53 3.09 -0.83
C GLU A 15 -43.09 3.51 -0.56
N GLN A 16 -42.49 2.99 0.52
CA GLN A 16 -41.07 3.25 0.83
C GLN A 16 -40.15 2.66 -0.25
N ARG A 17 -40.52 1.49 -0.79
CA ARG A 17 -39.78 0.88 -1.90
C ARG A 17 -39.85 1.75 -3.15
N ALA A 18 -41.03 2.24 -3.51
CA ALA A 18 -41.23 3.13 -4.66
C ALA A 18 -40.42 4.44 -4.53
N VAL A 19 -40.30 4.98 -3.31
CA VAL A 19 -39.44 6.17 -3.05
C VAL A 19 -37.96 5.83 -3.26
N ASN A 20 -37.52 4.67 -2.76
CA ASN A 20 -36.12 4.23 -2.97
C ASN A 20 -35.84 3.96 -4.44
N ASP A 21 -36.76 3.34 -5.19
CA ASP A 21 -36.55 3.07 -6.61
C ASP A 21 -36.42 4.37 -7.43
N LYS A 22 -37.20 5.40 -7.11
CA LYS A 22 -37.05 6.74 -7.71
C LYS A 22 -35.67 7.35 -7.39
N ARG A 23 -35.23 7.18 -6.14
CA ARG A 23 -33.92 7.67 -5.70
C ARG A 23 -32.77 6.96 -6.45
N PHE A 24 -32.85 5.64 -6.56
CA PHE A 24 -31.86 4.88 -7.33
C PHE A 24 -31.84 5.25 -8.81
N ALA A 25 -33.04 5.42 -9.41
CA ALA A 25 -33.13 5.87 -10.80
C ALA A 25 -32.49 7.25 -11.00
N TYR A 26 -32.65 8.16 -10.05
CA TYR A 26 -31.99 9.47 -10.05
C TYR A 26 -30.47 9.33 -9.91
N GLU A 27 -30.00 8.55 -8.95
CA GLU A 27 -28.55 8.28 -8.77
C GLU A 27 -27.92 7.65 -10.03
N ASP A 28 -28.62 6.73 -10.68
CA ASP A 28 -28.18 6.12 -11.94
C ASP A 28 -28.13 7.14 -13.09
N SER A 29 -29.07 8.09 -13.12
CA SER A 29 -29.03 9.17 -14.11
C SER A 29 -27.80 10.06 -13.94
N LEU A 30 -27.43 10.40 -12.68
CA LEU A 30 -26.21 11.15 -12.37
C LEU A 30 -24.94 10.38 -12.76
N ARG A 31 -24.90 9.08 -12.45
CA ARG A 31 -23.76 8.23 -12.85
C ARG A 31 -23.61 8.17 -14.38
N LYS A 32 -24.72 7.98 -15.10
CA LYS A 32 -24.71 7.94 -16.57
C LYS A 32 -24.25 9.27 -17.15
N ALA A 33 -24.76 10.40 -16.62
CA ALA A 33 -24.33 11.72 -17.04
C ALA A 33 -22.83 11.93 -16.83
N TYR A 34 -22.30 11.53 -15.67
CA TYR A 34 -20.87 11.61 -15.38
C TYR A 34 -20.02 10.69 -16.27
N THR A 35 -20.41 9.43 -16.42
CA THR A 35 -19.64 8.48 -17.24
C THR A 35 -19.68 8.80 -18.73
N SER A 36 -20.72 9.51 -19.23
CA SER A 36 -20.79 9.97 -20.61
C SER A 36 -19.74 11.04 -20.97
N THR A 37 -19.09 11.64 -19.97
CA THR A 37 -17.98 12.58 -20.20
C THR A 37 -16.63 11.88 -20.41
N PHE A 38 -16.55 10.55 -20.17
CA PHE A 38 -15.28 9.84 -20.26
C PHE A 38 -14.88 9.63 -21.71
N LEU A 39 -13.61 9.88 -22.02
CA LEU A 39 -13.08 9.64 -23.34
C LEU A 39 -12.87 8.14 -23.60
N THR A 40 -13.28 7.71 -24.78
CA THR A 40 -12.92 6.39 -25.30
C THR A 40 -11.45 6.35 -25.74
N LEU A 41 -10.90 5.16 -25.90
CA LEU A 41 -9.52 5.00 -26.35
C LEU A 41 -9.28 5.63 -27.74
N ASP A 42 -10.27 5.56 -28.65
CA ASP A 42 -10.16 6.13 -29.98
C ASP A 42 -10.19 7.66 -29.97
N GLU A 43 -10.96 8.27 -29.07
CA GLU A 43 -10.95 9.73 -28.85
C GLU A 43 -9.64 10.16 -28.23
N ALA A 44 -9.15 9.44 -27.22
CA ALA A 44 -7.86 9.72 -26.57
C ALA A 44 -6.68 9.60 -27.53
N LYS A 45 -6.68 8.63 -28.44
CA LYS A 45 -5.67 8.47 -29.51
C LYS A 45 -5.65 9.65 -30.47
N LYS A 46 -6.79 10.27 -30.76
CA LYS A 46 -6.85 11.48 -31.60
C LYS A 46 -6.19 12.68 -30.93
N ILE A 47 -6.16 12.72 -29.59
CA ILE A 47 -5.52 13.79 -28.82
C ILE A 47 -4.02 13.56 -28.74
N CYS A 48 -3.61 12.38 -28.23
CA CYS A 48 -2.21 11.98 -28.12
C CYS A 48 -2.09 10.45 -28.09
N PRO A 49 -1.63 9.81 -29.18
CA PRO A 49 -1.52 8.36 -29.27
C PRO A 49 -0.67 7.75 -28.16
N GLU A 50 0.47 8.37 -27.80
CA GLU A 50 1.42 7.88 -26.82
C GLU A 50 0.87 7.91 -25.40
N ALA A 51 -0.02 8.88 -25.09
CA ALA A 51 -0.61 9.05 -23.76
C ALA A 51 -2.06 8.53 -23.66
N ALA A 52 -2.61 7.94 -24.74
CA ALA A 52 -4.03 7.60 -24.84
C ALA A 52 -4.55 6.72 -23.69
N GLU A 53 -3.80 5.69 -23.30
CA GLU A 53 -4.19 4.82 -22.19
C GLU A 53 -4.28 5.56 -20.86
N PHE A 54 -3.37 6.50 -20.61
CA PHE A 54 -3.37 7.33 -19.39
C PHE A 54 -4.54 8.34 -19.40
N ILE A 55 -4.86 8.89 -20.58
CA ILE A 55 -6.02 9.78 -20.73
C ILE A 55 -7.31 9.02 -20.41
N VAL A 56 -7.48 7.79 -20.90
CA VAL A 56 -8.66 6.96 -20.59
C VAL A 56 -8.73 6.64 -19.09
N LYS A 57 -7.60 6.34 -18.43
CA LYS A 57 -7.54 6.08 -16.99
C LYS A 57 -7.99 7.26 -16.13
N SER A 58 -7.83 8.47 -16.62
CA SER A 58 -8.22 9.69 -15.91
C SER A 58 -9.74 9.91 -15.81
N ARG A 59 -10.54 9.23 -16.64
CA ARG A 59 -12.01 9.31 -16.63
C ARG A 59 -12.50 10.78 -16.71
N GLY A 60 -13.24 11.25 -15.69
CA GLY A 60 -13.73 12.63 -15.63
C GLY A 60 -12.65 13.70 -15.42
N ASN A 61 -11.41 13.33 -15.10
CA ASN A 61 -10.28 14.25 -14.95
C ASN A 61 -9.45 14.41 -16.26
N HIS A 62 -9.99 13.97 -17.39
CA HIS A 62 -9.25 13.93 -18.66
C HIS A 62 -8.78 15.32 -19.13
N GLU A 63 -9.49 16.39 -18.82
CA GLU A 63 -9.11 17.75 -19.19
C GLU A 63 -7.77 18.17 -18.56
N VAL A 64 -7.53 17.82 -17.29
CA VAL A 64 -6.24 18.06 -16.61
C VAL A 64 -5.11 17.31 -17.30
N ILE A 65 -5.33 16.04 -17.60
CA ILE A 65 -4.32 15.18 -18.23
C ILE A 65 -4.03 15.61 -19.66
N THR A 66 -5.06 15.86 -20.48
CA THR A 66 -4.89 16.29 -21.86
C THR A 66 -4.24 17.68 -21.96
N SER A 67 -4.63 18.61 -21.09
CA SER A 67 -4.00 19.92 -20.99
C SER A 67 -2.52 19.83 -20.63
N PHE A 68 -2.16 18.95 -19.68
CA PHE A 68 -0.77 18.72 -19.30
C PHE A 68 0.04 18.12 -20.45
N VAL A 69 -0.50 17.09 -21.11
CA VAL A 69 0.12 16.46 -22.31
C VAL A 69 0.37 17.49 -23.41
N SER A 70 -0.62 18.34 -23.70
CA SER A 70 -0.50 19.36 -24.75
C SER A 70 0.57 20.42 -24.43
N ARG A 71 0.71 20.81 -23.17
CA ARG A 71 1.75 21.78 -22.74
C ARG A 71 3.16 21.23 -22.79
N HIS A 72 3.32 19.93 -22.68
CA HIS A 72 4.62 19.23 -22.64
C HIS A 72 4.82 18.29 -23.81
N ALA A 73 4.15 18.55 -24.95
CA ALA A 73 4.20 17.70 -26.15
C ALA A 73 5.62 17.58 -26.72
N ASP A 74 6.48 18.56 -26.49
CA ASP A 74 7.89 18.57 -26.87
C ASP A 74 8.75 17.59 -26.05
N ASN A 75 8.24 17.05 -24.94
CA ASN A 75 8.96 16.14 -24.06
C ASN A 75 8.12 14.94 -23.62
N MET A 76 7.48 14.26 -24.56
CA MET A 76 6.61 13.11 -24.31
C MET A 76 7.29 11.97 -23.52
N PRO A 77 8.56 11.63 -23.75
CA PRO A 77 9.21 10.58 -22.94
C PRO A 77 9.18 10.89 -21.45
N ARG A 78 9.31 12.16 -21.07
CA ARG A 78 9.27 12.60 -19.68
C ARG A 78 7.84 12.63 -19.12
N VAL A 79 6.86 13.01 -19.92
CA VAL A 79 5.43 12.92 -19.58
C VAL A 79 5.07 11.46 -19.26
N ILE A 80 5.44 10.54 -20.15
CA ILE A 80 5.17 9.11 -19.97
C ILE A 80 5.90 8.55 -18.73
N ALA A 81 7.14 8.97 -18.49
CA ALA A 81 7.87 8.56 -17.30
C ALA A 81 7.14 9.01 -16.01
N LEU A 82 6.64 10.24 -15.96
CA LEU A 82 5.83 10.74 -14.84
C LEU A 82 4.52 9.94 -14.71
N PHE A 83 3.80 9.72 -15.80
CA PHE A 83 2.52 9.00 -15.78
C PHE A 83 2.64 7.55 -15.31
N LYS A 84 3.75 6.89 -15.61
CA LYS A 84 4.03 5.53 -15.11
C LYS A 84 4.18 5.45 -13.60
N THR A 85 4.41 6.56 -12.92
CA THR A 85 4.48 6.64 -11.44
C THR A 85 3.11 6.79 -10.79
N LEU A 86 2.06 7.05 -11.57
CA LEU A 86 0.70 7.30 -11.08
C LEU A 86 -0.13 6.02 -11.08
N SER A 87 -0.95 5.85 -10.06
CA SER A 87 -1.98 4.82 -10.04
C SER A 87 -3.23 5.26 -10.80
N ASP A 88 -4.10 4.32 -11.15
CA ASP A 88 -5.39 4.63 -11.78
C ASP A 88 -6.27 5.56 -10.92
N LYS A 89 -6.10 5.51 -9.59
CA LYS A 89 -6.78 6.44 -8.69
C LYS A 89 -6.22 7.86 -8.84
N ASP A 90 -4.90 8.00 -8.92
CA ASP A 90 -4.26 9.31 -9.02
C ASP A 90 -4.71 10.04 -10.29
N PHE A 91 -4.82 9.34 -11.42
CA PHE A 91 -5.29 9.94 -12.67
C PHE A 91 -6.68 10.59 -12.55
N ARG A 92 -7.53 10.12 -11.63
CA ARG A 92 -8.91 10.61 -11.48
C ARG A 92 -9.03 11.90 -10.69
N ASP A 93 -8.01 12.26 -9.89
CA ASP A 93 -8.09 13.40 -8.96
C ASP A 93 -6.81 14.26 -8.89
N ILE A 94 -5.74 13.91 -9.63
CA ILE A 94 -4.52 14.70 -9.67
C ILE A 94 -4.78 16.08 -10.28
N THR A 95 -4.14 17.10 -9.72
CA THR A 95 -4.25 18.47 -10.18
C THR A 95 -3.07 18.89 -11.06
N THR A 96 -3.26 19.93 -11.85
CA THR A 96 -2.23 20.48 -12.73
C THR A 96 -0.98 20.89 -11.97
N ASP A 97 -1.12 21.56 -10.85
CA ASP A 97 0.00 22.03 -10.04
C ASP A 97 0.86 20.89 -9.48
N ILE A 98 0.25 19.77 -9.12
CA ILE A 98 0.98 18.55 -8.70
C ILE A 98 1.76 17.96 -9.88
N LEU A 99 1.16 17.87 -11.06
CA LEU A 99 1.85 17.39 -12.26
C LEU A 99 3.05 18.29 -12.60
N GLU A 100 2.86 19.62 -12.62
CA GLU A 100 3.92 20.60 -12.90
C GLU A 100 5.03 20.57 -11.82
N ASP A 101 4.69 20.38 -10.56
CA ASP A 101 5.68 20.24 -9.47
C ASP A 101 6.61 19.04 -9.64
N ASN A 102 6.11 17.99 -10.29
CA ASN A 102 6.84 16.73 -10.46
C ASN A 102 7.48 16.56 -11.84
N PHE A 103 7.07 17.34 -12.83
CA PHE A 103 7.59 17.24 -14.19
C PHE A 103 9.10 17.50 -14.31
N PRO A 104 9.71 18.49 -13.63
CA PRO A 104 11.16 18.71 -13.66
C PRO A 104 11.96 17.54 -13.05
N ALA A 105 11.39 16.83 -12.10
CA ALA A 105 12.01 15.74 -11.35
C ALA A 105 11.54 14.34 -11.82
N ALA A 106 11.16 14.18 -13.09
CA ALA A 106 10.62 12.93 -13.63
C ALA A 106 11.60 11.74 -13.62
N SER A 107 12.84 11.92 -13.13
CA SER A 107 13.77 10.83 -12.79
C SER A 107 13.46 10.18 -11.43
N ASP A 108 12.63 10.78 -10.61
CA ASP A 108 12.19 10.22 -9.34
C ASP A 108 11.11 9.15 -9.59
N GLN A 109 11.46 7.90 -9.37
CA GLN A 109 10.60 6.74 -9.62
C GLN A 109 9.29 6.73 -8.80
N ARG A 110 9.17 7.55 -7.76
CA ARG A 110 7.99 7.63 -6.91
C ARG A 110 6.99 8.72 -7.32
N GLY A 111 7.33 9.54 -8.31
CA GLY A 111 6.45 10.56 -8.85
C GLY A 111 6.02 11.60 -7.80
N PRO A 112 4.75 12.02 -7.81
CA PRO A 112 4.22 13.07 -6.93
C PRO A 112 3.98 12.62 -5.49
N ARG A 113 4.17 11.33 -5.17
CA ARG A 113 3.99 10.85 -3.81
C ARG A 113 5.14 11.28 -2.91
N GLY A 114 4.78 11.85 -1.76
CA GLY A 114 5.70 11.97 -0.64
C GLY A 114 6.03 10.60 -0.06
N GLU A 115 6.94 10.56 0.90
CA GLU A 115 7.33 9.30 1.54
C GLU A 115 6.20 8.63 2.35
N ASN A 116 5.14 9.36 2.66
CA ASN A 116 3.90 8.82 3.24
C ASN A 116 2.96 8.17 2.20
N GLN A 117 3.39 8.09 0.93
CA GLN A 117 2.64 7.57 -0.21
C GLN A 117 1.32 8.31 -0.53
N LEU A 118 1.12 9.51 0.00
CA LEU A 118 -0.02 10.34 -0.28
C LEU A 118 0.36 11.51 -1.18
N ILE A 119 -0.50 11.79 -2.17
CA ILE A 119 -0.44 13.01 -2.97
C ILE A 119 -1.37 14.02 -2.31
N ILE A 120 -0.81 14.99 -1.60
CA ILE A 120 -1.61 15.94 -0.84
C ILE A 120 -1.51 17.35 -1.44
N ALA A 121 -0.29 17.77 -1.78
CA ALA A 121 -0.01 19.11 -2.29
C ALA A 121 1.38 19.14 -2.93
N PRO A 122 1.64 20.13 -3.82
CA PRO A 122 2.99 20.37 -4.33
C PRO A 122 3.97 20.70 -3.21
N PHE A 123 5.17 20.14 -3.27
CA PHE A 123 6.22 20.41 -2.27
C PHE A 123 7.62 20.47 -2.87
N LYS A 124 7.89 19.77 -3.98
CA LYS A 124 9.25 19.60 -4.53
C LYS A 124 9.87 20.92 -4.96
N ASN A 125 9.18 21.70 -5.76
CA ASN A 125 9.67 22.99 -6.21
C ASN A 125 9.81 23.99 -5.05
N GLN A 126 8.92 23.95 -4.08
CA GLN A 126 8.98 24.82 -2.90
C GLN A 126 10.20 24.51 -2.03
N LEU A 127 10.44 23.23 -1.75
CA LEU A 127 11.62 22.78 -1.00
C LEU A 127 12.92 23.01 -1.78
N ALA A 128 12.93 22.71 -3.09
CA ALA A 128 14.08 22.99 -3.94
C ALA A 128 14.45 24.48 -3.93
N LYS A 129 13.46 25.37 -4.03
CA LYS A 129 13.66 26.81 -3.94
C LYS A 129 14.15 27.24 -2.55
N TYR A 130 13.55 26.69 -1.50
CA TYR A 130 13.96 26.99 -0.13
C TYR A 130 15.41 26.61 0.14
N PHE A 131 15.84 25.43 -0.32
CA PHE A 131 17.19 24.93 -0.12
C PHE A 131 18.17 25.26 -1.25
N ALA A 132 17.81 26.13 -2.19
CA ALA A 132 18.62 26.41 -3.38
C ALA A 132 20.09 26.73 -3.06
N LYS A 133 20.34 27.52 -2.01
CA LYS A 133 21.70 27.88 -1.57
C LYS A 133 22.46 26.72 -0.94
N GLN A 134 21.79 25.86 -0.20
CA GLN A 134 22.36 24.72 0.52
C GLN A 134 22.44 23.44 -0.34
N ALA A 135 21.64 23.34 -1.39
CA ALA A 135 21.52 22.15 -2.22
C ALA A 135 22.86 21.58 -2.72
N PRO A 136 23.84 22.37 -3.19
CA PRO A 136 25.14 21.82 -3.59
C PRO A 136 25.86 21.10 -2.46
N ALA A 137 25.84 21.66 -1.24
CA ALA A 137 26.44 21.04 -0.06
C ALA A 137 25.71 19.76 0.36
N PHE A 138 24.38 19.78 0.35
CA PHE A 138 23.54 18.64 0.71
C PHE A 138 23.66 17.49 -0.29
N ARG A 139 23.80 17.77 -1.59
CA ARG A 139 24.07 16.73 -2.61
C ARG A 139 25.42 16.06 -2.40
N LYS A 140 26.44 16.83 -2.02
CA LYS A 140 27.78 16.30 -1.73
C LYS A 140 27.80 15.49 -0.43
N ASN A 141 27.09 15.95 0.59
CA ASN A 141 26.95 15.29 1.87
C ASN A 141 25.49 15.37 2.38
N PRO A 142 24.66 14.36 2.12
CA PRO A 142 23.27 14.36 2.57
C PRO A 142 23.09 14.43 4.09
N LEU A 143 24.10 14.05 4.89
CA LEU A 143 24.04 14.21 6.34
C LEU A 143 24.03 15.68 6.78
N ALA A 144 24.53 16.60 5.97
CA ALA A 144 24.41 18.04 6.24
C ALA A 144 22.94 18.51 6.26
N LEU A 145 22.04 17.83 5.53
CA LEU A 145 20.60 18.06 5.65
C LEU A 145 20.08 17.62 7.04
N VAL A 146 20.55 16.48 7.56
CA VAL A 146 20.22 16.02 8.91
C VAL A 146 20.68 17.04 9.98
N GLU A 147 21.90 17.57 9.85
CA GLU A 147 22.41 18.62 10.73
C GLU A 147 21.53 19.87 10.69
N TRP A 148 21.15 20.29 9.47
CA TRP A 148 20.23 21.39 9.28
C TRP A 148 18.88 21.13 9.98
N MET A 149 18.33 19.94 9.81
CA MET A 149 17.06 19.54 10.44
C MET A 149 17.16 19.55 11.95
N ASN A 150 18.18 18.94 12.53
CA ASN A 150 18.38 18.92 13.98
C ASN A 150 18.50 20.33 14.59
N LYS A 151 19.03 21.28 13.82
CA LYS A 151 19.14 22.68 14.24
C LYS A 151 17.85 23.47 14.06
N ASN A 152 17.02 23.12 13.07
CA ASN A 152 15.91 23.96 12.63
C ASN A 152 14.51 23.35 12.88
N LEU A 153 14.42 22.06 13.19
CA LEU A 153 13.17 21.36 13.45
C LEU A 153 13.21 20.77 14.88
N ARG A 154 12.25 21.13 15.69
CA ARG A 154 12.05 20.49 16.99
C ARG A 154 11.20 19.23 16.82
N VAL A 155 11.65 18.11 17.34
CA VAL A 155 10.89 16.86 17.36
C VAL A 155 10.09 16.80 18.66
N SER A 156 8.76 16.68 18.55
CA SER A 156 7.89 16.49 19.72
C SER A 156 7.96 15.03 20.19
N THR A 157 8.01 14.84 21.48
CA THR A 157 7.87 13.54 22.14
C THR A 157 6.43 13.25 22.54
N ASP A 158 5.52 14.21 22.37
CA ASP A 158 4.10 14.04 22.66
C ASP A 158 3.43 13.20 21.56
N SER A 159 3.27 11.90 21.84
CA SER A 159 2.63 10.94 20.91
C SER A 159 1.14 11.20 20.68
N LEU A 160 0.50 12.07 21.45
CA LEU A 160 -0.92 12.39 21.34
C LEU A 160 -1.17 13.61 20.45
N ALA A 161 -0.19 14.51 20.32
CA ALA A 161 -0.37 15.78 19.63
C ALA A 161 -0.42 15.67 18.10
N LEU A 162 0.31 14.72 17.50
CA LEU A 162 0.45 14.59 16.04
C LEU A 162 0.15 13.16 15.60
N LYS A 163 -1.12 12.83 15.43
CA LYS A 163 -1.56 11.51 14.93
C LYS A 163 -1.50 11.38 13.40
N ILE A 164 -1.48 12.52 12.69
CA ILE A 164 -1.48 12.58 11.23
C ILE A 164 -0.11 13.07 10.76
N ALA A 165 0.47 12.40 9.76
CA ALA A 165 1.73 12.83 9.17
C ALA A 165 1.59 14.24 8.58
N GLN A 166 2.54 15.11 8.90
CA GLN A 166 2.59 16.46 8.34
C GLN A 166 3.06 16.42 6.89
N THR A 167 2.57 17.35 6.09
CA THR A 167 3.17 17.62 4.77
C THR A 167 4.59 18.18 4.95
N PRO A 168 5.51 17.98 4.00
CA PRO A 168 6.87 18.54 4.09
C PRO A 168 6.87 20.05 4.31
N MET A 169 6.00 20.77 3.60
CA MET A 169 5.87 22.22 3.79
C MET A 169 5.24 22.60 5.12
N GLY A 170 4.35 21.76 5.65
CA GLY A 170 3.77 21.94 6.99
C GLY A 170 4.84 21.83 8.08
N ALA A 171 5.67 20.79 8.04
CA ALA A 171 6.81 20.62 8.95
C ALA A 171 7.81 21.77 8.86
N LEU A 172 8.13 22.22 7.64
CA LEU A 172 9.03 23.36 7.41
C LEU A 172 8.51 24.66 8.04
N LYS A 173 7.21 24.94 7.85
CA LYS A 173 6.58 26.16 8.39
C LYS A 173 6.44 26.13 9.91
N ALA A 174 6.00 24.99 10.45
CA ALA A 174 5.77 24.82 11.87
C ALA A 174 7.06 24.76 12.70
N ARG A 175 8.19 24.35 12.12
CA ARG A 175 9.44 24.08 12.83
C ARG A 175 9.28 23.09 13.98
N LEU A 176 8.21 22.33 13.96
CA LEU A 176 7.83 21.30 14.93
C LEU A 176 7.30 20.11 14.16
N THR A 177 7.78 18.93 14.53
CA THR A 177 7.39 17.68 13.87
C THR A 177 7.41 16.54 14.88
N ASP A 178 6.79 15.42 14.56
CA ASP A 178 7.02 14.13 15.23
C ASP A 178 8.13 13.34 14.52
N THR A 179 8.47 12.19 15.05
CA THR A 179 9.50 11.31 14.46
C THR A 179 9.12 10.87 13.05
N ARG A 180 7.85 10.49 12.81
CA ARG A 180 7.39 10.04 11.51
C ARG A 180 7.44 11.15 10.46
N SER A 181 6.94 12.32 10.81
CA SER A 181 6.93 13.49 9.92
C SER A 181 8.34 14.05 9.67
N ARG A 182 9.25 13.89 10.63
CA ARG A 182 10.69 14.18 10.46
C ARG A 182 11.30 13.29 9.38
N ASP A 183 11.03 11.98 9.44
CA ASP A 183 11.52 11.01 8.47
C ASP A 183 11.02 11.34 7.05
N ILE A 184 9.72 11.64 6.92
CA ILE A 184 9.09 12.08 5.66
C ILE A 184 9.76 13.35 5.15
N PHE A 185 9.95 14.34 6.03
CA PHE A 185 10.58 15.60 5.66
C PHE A 185 12.00 15.42 5.09
N PHE A 186 12.82 14.57 5.75
CA PHE A 186 14.17 14.29 5.25
C PHE A 186 14.13 13.73 3.84
N VAL A 187 13.32 12.69 3.62
CA VAL A 187 13.25 12.02 2.31
C VAL A 187 12.76 12.97 1.23
N ASP A 188 11.69 13.71 1.51
CA ASP A 188 11.07 14.61 0.54
C ASP A 188 11.96 15.84 0.26
N ALA A 189 12.66 16.38 1.27
CA ALA A 189 13.62 17.44 1.08
C ALA A 189 14.86 16.99 0.28
N ALA A 190 15.38 15.80 0.58
CA ALA A 190 16.50 15.21 -0.16
C ALA A 190 16.14 15.01 -1.65
N ARG A 191 14.97 14.44 -1.94
CA ARG A 191 14.47 14.26 -3.32
C ARG A 191 14.30 15.59 -4.04
N SER A 192 13.77 16.60 -3.35
CA SER A 192 13.54 17.93 -3.94
C SER A 192 14.82 18.63 -4.40
N ILE A 193 15.96 18.28 -3.82
CA ILE A 193 17.28 18.81 -4.20
C ILE A 193 18.10 17.84 -5.04
N GLY A 194 17.52 16.73 -5.48
CA GLY A 194 18.16 15.75 -6.38
C GLY A 194 19.04 14.70 -5.69
N VAL A 195 18.81 14.44 -4.39
CA VAL A 195 19.38 13.31 -3.66
C VAL A 195 18.36 12.17 -3.63
N GLU A 196 18.74 10.99 -4.11
CA GLU A 196 17.89 9.80 -3.97
C GLU A 196 17.79 9.44 -2.48
N ALA A 197 16.57 9.38 -1.96
CA ALA A 197 16.28 9.03 -0.56
C ALA A 197 14.99 8.23 -0.46
N ARG A 198 14.85 7.42 0.58
CA ARG A 198 13.67 6.61 0.84
C ARG A 198 13.52 6.29 2.32
N LYS A 199 12.32 5.92 2.71
CA LYS A 199 12.10 5.07 3.88
C LYS A 199 12.03 3.64 3.36
N ASP A 200 12.93 2.78 3.83
CA ASP A 200 12.95 1.38 3.42
C ASP A 200 11.63 0.70 3.85
N GLU A 201 10.95 0.05 2.92
CA GLU A 201 9.61 -0.49 3.15
C GLU A 201 9.61 -1.64 4.15
N VAL A 202 10.66 -2.46 4.15
CA VAL A 202 10.77 -3.62 5.02
C VAL A 202 11.20 -3.23 6.43
N THR A 203 12.27 -2.45 6.54
CA THR A 203 12.91 -2.12 7.82
C THR A 203 12.43 -0.80 8.43
N SER A 204 11.69 0.01 7.65
CA SER A 204 11.28 1.39 7.98
C SER A 204 12.44 2.35 8.27
N LYS A 205 13.68 1.99 7.89
CA LYS A 205 14.85 2.85 8.02
C LYS A 205 14.81 3.97 6.99
N VAL A 206 15.19 5.16 7.40
CA VAL A 206 15.42 6.26 6.47
C VAL A 206 16.79 6.09 5.82
N GLN A 207 16.83 6.19 4.49
CA GLN A 207 18.04 5.97 3.71
C GLN A 207 18.21 7.03 2.64
N TYR A 208 19.46 7.32 2.29
CA TYR A 208 19.83 8.05 1.08
C TYR A 208 20.79 7.23 0.23
N LYS A 209 20.84 7.50 -1.07
CA LYS A 209 21.73 6.79 -1.98
C LYS A 209 22.97 7.65 -2.28
N GLN A 210 24.13 7.07 -2.10
CA GLN A 210 25.42 7.67 -2.43
C GLN A 210 26.34 6.60 -2.99
N ASP A 211 27.05 6.93 -4.08
CA ASP A 211 27.95 5.99 -4.77
C ASP A 211 27.28 4.66 -5.15
N GLY A 212 25.99 4.73 -5.56
CA GLY A 212 25.20 3.56 -5.95
C GLY A 212 24.65 2.73 -4.78
N GLN A 213 25.00 3.05 -3.54
CA GLN A 213 24.62 2.29 -2.35
C GLN A 213 23.62 3.06 -1.46
N TRP A 214 22.67 2.35 -0.88
CA TRP A 214 21.78 2.88 0.15
C TRP A 214 22.49 2.95 1.49
N LYS A 215 22.51 4.12 2.11
CA LYS A 215 23.11 4.39 3.43
C LYS A 215 22.04 4.76 4.42
N ASP A 216 22.07 4.16 5.61
CA ASP A 216 21.11 4.45 6.69
C ASP A 216 21.35 5.85 7.27
N VAL A 217 20.27 6.54 7.61
CA VAL A 217 20.27 7.86 8.28
C VAL A 217 20.05 7.70 9.77
N SER A 218 20.92 8.26 10.58
CA SER A 218 20.69 8.46 12.00
C SER A 218 20.50 9.95 12.30
N PHE A 219 19.38 10.27 12.97
CA PHE A 219 19.11 11.65 13.40
C PHE A 219 19.74 12.00 14.75
N THR A 220 20.18 11.00 15.52
CA THR A 220 20.80 11.19 16.85
C THR A 220 22.32 11.28 16.78
N ALA A 221 22.93 10.57 15.84
CA ALA A 221 24.37 10.61 15.61
C ALA A 221 24.62 10.96 14.16
N VAL A 222 24.89 12.24 13.90
CA VAL A 222 25.21 12.74 12.54
C VAL A 222 26.62 12.29 12.15
N LYS A 223 26.78 10.98 11.96
CA LYS A 223 28.00 10.34 11.44
C LYS A 223 27.58 9.36 10.37
N GLU A 224 28.49 9.11 9.44
CA GLU A 224 28.28 8.06 8.45
C GLU A 224 28.04 6.73 9.17
N HIS A 225 26.80 6.26 9.14
CA HIS A 225 26.46 4.93 9.64
C HIS A 225 26.85 3.90 8.58
N LYS A 226 27.71 2.96 8.95
CA LYS A 226 27.84 1.72 8.18
C LYS A 226 26.51 0.99 8.29
N ASN A 227 25.96 0.59 7.16
CA ASN A 227 24.77 -0.27 7.17
C ASN A 227 25.06 -1.49 8.04
N ALA A 228 24.06 -1.96 8.77
CA ALA A 228 24.21 -3.20 9.50
C ALA A 228 24.59 -4.33 8.52
N PRO A 229 25.51 -5.22 8.90
CA PRO A 229 25.81 -6.40 8.11
C PRO A 229 24.55 -7.21 7.85
N GLN A 230 24.40 -7.78 6.66
CA GLN A 230 23.21 -8.51 6.27
C GLN A 230 23.48 -10.00 6.09
N GLY A 231 22.49 -10.80 6.44
CA GLY A 231 22.40 -12.23 6.15
C GLY A 231 21.17 -12.56 5.32
N LYS A 232 21.14 -13.75 4.75
CA LYS A 232 20.00 -14.21 3.94
C LYS A 232 19.09 -15.11 4.78
N LEU A 233 17.81 -14.75 4.87
CA LEU A 233 16.76 -15.57 5.48
C LEU A 233 16.00 -16.35 4.41
N VAL A 234 15.93 -17.66 4.54
CA VAL A 234 15.09 -18.54 3.72
C VAL A 234 14.04 -19.17 4.61
N LEU A 235 12.76 -18.99 4.28
CA LEU A 235 11.68 -19.73 4.95
C LEU A 235 11.34 -20.98 4.14
N THR A 236 11.37 -22.14 4.80
CA THR A 236 10.96 -23.40 4.18
C THR A 236 9.54 -23.77 4.57
N TYR A 237 8.79 -24.29 3.62
CA TYR A 237 7.43 -24.77 3.84
C TYR A 237 7.12 -25.96 2.94
N LYS A 238 6.39 -26.93 3.48
CA LYS A 238 5.86 -28.03 2.70
C LYS A 238 4.39 -27.76 2.39
N PRO A 239 4.05 -27.39 1.13
CA PRO A 239 2.68 -27.07 0.75
C PRO A 239 1.70 -28.20 1.07
N THR A 240 0.52 -27.85 1.56
CA THR A 240 -0.58 -28.77 1.82
C THR A 240 -1.68 -28.56 0.78
N LYS A 241 -2.63 -29.53 0.67
CA LYS A 241 -3.78 -29.38 -0.23
C LYS A 241 -4.68 -28.18 0.11
N VAL A 242 -4.72 -27.79 1.38
CA VAL A 242 -5.57 -26.72 1.89
C VAL A 242 -4.89 -25.36 1.76
N LEU A 243 -3.57 -25.30 1.97
CA LEU A 243 -2.81 -24.08 1.93
C LEU A 243 -1.51 -24.30 1.17
N VAL A 244 -1.49 -23.89 -0.08
CA VAL A 244 -0.35 -24.07 -0.99
C VAL A 244 0.69 -22.98 -0.75
N ASN A 245 0.24 -21.74 -0.52
CA ASN A 245 1.08 -20.56 -0.42
C ASN A 245 0.63 -19.66 0.73
N HIS A 246 1.49 -19.46 1.70
CA HIS A 246 1.19 -18.65 2.88
C HIS A 246 1.32 -17.18 2.56
N LYS A 247 0.34 -16.36 3.02
CA LYS A 247 0.37 -14.91 2.90
C LYS A 247 0.94 -14.27 4.15
N TYR A 248 1.82 -13.31 3.96
CA TYR A 248 2.29 -12.44 5.04
C TYR A 248 1.12 -11.70 5.69
N TYR A 249 1.20 -11.33 6.92
CA TYR A 249 0.14 -10.81 7.80
C TYR A 249 -1.05 -11.74 8.06
N ASN A 250 -1.46 -12.55 7.10
CA ASN A 250 -2.61 -13.44 7.27
C ASN A 250 -2.25 -14.75 7.98
N HIS A 251 -1.11 -15.33 7.62
CA HIS A 251 -0.69 -16.64 8.10
C HIS A 251 0.60 -16.58 8.90
N PHE A 252 1.45 -15.61 8.64
CA PHE A 252 2.68 -15.40 9.39
C PHE A 252 3.13 -13.94 9.35
N THR A 253 3.96 -13.59 10.33
CA THR A 253 4.65 -12.30 10.43
C THR A 253 6.08 -12.51 10.88
N LEU A 254 6.96 -11.59 10.49
CA LEU A 254 8.36 -11.55 10.88
C LEU A 254 8.66 -10.24 11.58
N SER A 255 9.25 -10.29 12.75
CA SER A 255 9.66 -9.11 13.52
C SER A 255 11.14 -9.17 13.85
N LYS A 256 11.84 -8.04 13.81
CA LYS A 256 13.19 -7.90 14.36
C LYS A 256 13.08 -7.55 15.85
N ILE A 257 13.90 -8.18 16.69
CA ILE A 257 13.99 -7.87 18.11
C ILE A 257 15.13 -6.87 18.30
N VAL A 258 14.77 -5.67 18.77
CA VAL A 258 15.72 -4.58 19.06
C VAL A 258 15.46 -4.11 20.49
N ASP A 259 16.47 -4.14 21.34
CA ASP A 259 16.36 -3.73 22.74
C ASP A 259 15.13 -4.34 23.46
N VAL A 260 14.96 -5.65 23.32
CA VAL A 260 13.85 -6.47 23.85
C VAL A 260 12.45 -6.12 23.30
N VAL A 261 12.35 -5.21 22.34
CA VAL A 261 11.10 -4.84 21.67
C VAL A 261 11.03 -5.46 20.29
N THR A 262 9.90 -6.02 19.92
CA THR A 262 9.65 -6.55 18.58
C THR A 262 9.23 -5.43 17.63
N GLN A 263 9.94 -5.29 16.52
CA GLN A 263 9.60 -4.38 15.42
C GLN A 263 9.14 -5.23 14.24
N LEU A 264 7.85 -5.13 13.91
CA LEU A 264 7.27 -5.85 12.78
C LEU A 264 7.90 -5.34 11.47
N LEU A 265 8.38 -6.26 10.64
CA LEU A 265 8.84 -5.94 9.30
C LEU A 265 7.64 -5.83 8.37
N ASN A 266 7.70 -4.85 7.46
CA ASN A 266 6.64 -4.60 6.50
C ASN A 266 7.02 -5.22 5.14
N PHE A 267 6.16 -6.10 4.63
CA PHE A 267 6.28 -6.70 3.31
C PHE A 267 5.02 -6.45 2.46
N GLU A 268 4.36 -5.33 2.68
CA GLU A 268 3.28 -4.90 1.79
C GLU A 268 3.85 -4.53 0.43
N GLU A 269 3.35 -5.14 -0.61
CA GLU A 269 3.60 -4.70 -1.97
C GLU A 269 2.92 -3.35 -2.22
N GLY A 270 3.62 -2.47 -2.92
CA GLY A 270 3.12 -1.13 -3.24
C GLY A 270 1.73 -1.19 -3.86
N GLN A 271 0.89 -0.37 -3.42
CA GLN A 271 -0.49 0.09 -3.65
C GLN A 271 -1.29 -0.44 -4.85
N ALA A 272 -0.75 -1.20 -5.78
CA ALA A 272 -1.44 -1.53 -7.03
C ALA A 272 -2.07 -2.92 -7.04
N ASP A 273 -1.70 -3.81 -6.16
CA ASP A 273 -2.19 -5.17 -6.20
C ASP A 273 -3.19 -5.45 -5.08
N MET A 274 -4.47 -5.35 -5.43
CA MET A 274 -5.59 -5.72 -4.57
C MET A 274 -5.67 -7.23 -4.30
N GLY A 275 -4.69 -8.02 -4.70
CA GLY A 275 -4.89 -9.45 -4.74
C GLY A 275 -3.97 -10.30 -3.90
N GLU A 276 -2.68 -10.20 -4.04
CA GLU A 276 -1.85 -11.27 -3.51
C GLU A 276 -0.97 -10.90 -2.32
N GLY A 277 -0.44 -9.67 -2.24
CA GLY A 277 0.50 -9.29 -1.19
C GLY A 277 1.75 -10.17 -1.17
N SER A 278 2.64 -9.97 -0.22
CA SER A 278 3.81 -10.84 -0.05
C SER A 278 3.41 -12.23 0.41
N THR A 279 3.87 -13.24 -0.32
CA THR A 279 3.62 -14.63 -0.01
C THR A 279 4.94 -15.38 0.24
N TRP A 280 4.83 -16.55 0.87
CA TRP A 280 5.99 -17.44 1.04
C TRP A 280 6.69 -17.71 -0.30
N ALA A 281 5.93 -18.06 -1.34
CA ALA A 281 6.51 -18.51 -2.61
C ALA A 281 7.20 -17.39 -3.39
N ASN A 282 6.65 -16.17 -3.38
CA ASN A 282 7.22 -15.05 -4.14
C ASN A 282 8.32 -14.31 -3.39
N THR A 283 8.26 -14.22 -2.05
CA THR A 283 9.16 -13.38 -1.27
C THR A 283 10.19 -14.20 -0.47
N PHE A 284 9.77 -15.24 0.26
CA PHE A 284 10.60 -15.84 1.28
C PHE A 284 11.26 -17.18 0.90
N LYS A 285 10.73 -17.86 -0.10
CA LYS A 285 11.20 -19.19 -0.54
C LYS A 285 12.64 -19.15 -1.08
N ASN A 286 12.97 -18.12 -1.85
CA ASN A 286 14.29 -17.93 -2.48
C ASN A 286 15.27 -17.14 -1.62
N GLY A 287 14.80 -16.69 -0.45
CA GLY A 287 15.56 -15.92 0.52
C GLY A 287 15.53 -14.43 0.30
N ILE A 288 15.53 -13.71 1.40
CA ILE A 288 15.57 -12.24 1.48
C ILE A 288 16.77 -11.82 2.31
N ASP A 289 17.37 -10.69 1.96
CA ASP A 289 18.48 -10.13 2.71
C ASP A 289 17.94 -9.21 3.81
N LEU A 290 18.33 -9.48 5.06
CA LEU A 290 17.95 -8.71 6.23
C LEU A 290 19.18 -8.40 7.08
N ASP A 291 19.12 -7.36 7.88
CA ASP A 291 20.20 -7.03 8.81
C ASP A 291 20.44 -8.16 9.81
N GLU A 292 21.69 -8.40 10.13
CA GLU A 292 22.08 -9.29 11.23
C GLU A 292 21.32 -8.95 12.51
N GLY A 293 20.88 -9.97 13.24
CA GLY A 293 20.20 -9.78 14.51
C GLY A 293 19.27 -10.93 14.90
N LYS A 294 18.51 -10.69 15.94
CA LYS A 294 17.53 -11.63 16.47
C LYS A 294 16.14 -11.33 15.92
N TYR A 295 15.43 -12.37 15.50
CA TYR A 295 14.13 -12.28 14.87
C TYR A 295 13.09 -13.17 15.52
N LEU A 296 11.84 -12.78 15.43
CA LEU A 296 10.66 -13.53 15.84
C LEU A 296 9.80 -13.83 14.60
N LEU A 297 9.64 -15.11 14.27
CA LEU A 297 8.66 -15.60 13.31
C LEU A 297 7.42 -16.02 14.08
N THR A 298 6.28 -15.40 13.80
CA THR A 298 4.97 -15.80 14.32
C THR A 298 4.14 -16.38 13.21
N THR A 299 3.61 -17.59 13.38
CA THR A 299 2.66 -18.21 12.46
C THR A 299 1.31 -18.37 13.14
N GLY A 300 0.22 -18.35 12.37
CA GLY A 300 -1.13 -18.46 12.92
C GLY A 300 -2.10 -19.17 11.98
N THR A 301 -2.84 -20.13 12.51
CA THR A 301 -3.96 -20.78 11.82
C THR A 301 -5.25 -20.42 12.53
N ARG A 302 -6.17 -19.76 11.82
CA ARG A 302 -7.50 -19.42 12.37
C ARG A 302 -8.40 -20.65 12.27
N LEU A 303 -9.04 -20.99 13.37
CA LEU A 303 -10.02 -22.09 13.45
C LEU A 303 -11.45 -21.58 13.16
N ALA A 304 -12.36 -22.51 12.94
CA ALA A 304 -13.76 -22.23 12.63
C ALA A 304 -14.50 -21.48 13.76
N ASP A 305 -14.11 -21.68 15.00
CA ASP A 305 -14.64 -20.99 16.18
C ASP A 305 -14.06 -19.58 16.39
N GLY A 306 -13.16 -19.14 15.48
CA GLY A 306 -12.50 -17.85 15.56
C GLY A 306 -11.21 -17.83 16.40
N SER A 307 -10.88 -18.91 17.09
CA SER A 307 -9.60 -19.02 17.81
C SER A 307 -8.42 -19.12 16.83
N VAL A 308 -7.21 -18.85 17.32
CA VAL A 308 -5.99 -18.90 16.51
C VAL A 308 -4.97 -19.79 17.18
N LEU A 309 -4.50 -20.80 16.45
CA LEU A 309 -3.36 -21.62 16.85
C LEU A 309 -2.08 -20.92 16.42
N ALA A 310 -1.40 -20.26 17.35
CA ALA A 310 -0.17 -19.54 17.06
C ALA A 310 1.09 -20.35 17.42
N THR A 311 2.16 -20.17 16.66
CA THR A 311 3.52 -20.62 16.99
C THR A 311 4.46 -19.42 16.90
N ASN A 312 5.32 -19.28 17.91
CA ASN A 312 6.36 -18.25 17.94
C ASN A 312 7.72 -18.93 17.93
N GLN A 313 8.57 -18.53 16.99
CA GLN A 313 9.91 -19.06 16.84
C GLN A 313 10.92 -17.89 16.82
N ILE A 314 11.86 -17.91 17.77
CA ILE A 314 12.96 -16.94 17.82
C ILE A 314 14.18 -17.58 17.19
N PHE A 315 14.88 -16.83 16.32
CA PHE A 315 16.11 -17.27 15.68
C PHE A 315 17.09 -16.11 15.51
N ASP A 316 18.35 -16.44 15.32
CA ASP A 316 19.41 -15.48 15.02
C ASP A 316 19.75 -15.53 13.52
N LEU A 317 19.80 -14.36 12.89
CA LEU A 317 20.30 -14.17 11.53
C LEU A 317 21.73 -13.60 11.60
N LYS A 318 22.69 -14.34 11.06
CA LYS A 318 24.11 -13.94 11.06
C LYS A 318 24.48 -13.33 9.71
N ALA A 319 25.31 -12.31 9.75
CA ALA A 319 25.85 -11.66 8.55
C ALA A 319 26.58 -12.64 7.62
N ASN A 320 26.45 -12.41 6.32
CA ASN A 320 27.11 -13.17 5.26
C ASN A 320 26.80 -14.68 5.27
N THR A 321 25.73 -15.11 5.95
CA THR A 321 25.29 -16.50 5.98
C THR A 321 23.83 -16.63 5.56
N THR A 322 23.44 -17.84 5.17
CA THR A 322 22.04 -18.17 4.94
C THR A 322 21.47 -18.88 6.17
N THR A 323 20.43 -18.30 6.74
CA THR A 323 19.67 -18.92 7.84
C THR A 323 18.37 -19.47 7.26
N THR A 324 18.14 -20.77 7.45
CA THR A 324 16.92 -21.46 6.99
C THR A 324 16.02 -21.74 8.18
N VAL A 325 14.76 -21.26 8.11
CA VAL A 325 13.77 -21.40 9.19
C VAL A 325 12.51 -22.05 8.63
N PRO A 326 11.98 -23.12 9.28
CA PRO A 326 10.73 -23.73 8.86
C PRO A 326 9.54 -22.84 9.21
N LEU A 327 8.61 -22.70 8.26
CA LEU A 327 7.32 -22.06 8.46
C LEU A 327 6.33 -23.09 8.99
N GLU A 328 6.34 -23.32 10.29
CA GLU A 328 5.52 -24.32 10.95
C GLU A 328 4.13 -23.78 11.25
N MET A 329 3.11 -24.45 10.71
CA MET A 329 1.71 -24.13 10.95
C MET A 329 1.08 -25.21 11.83
N ARG A 330 0.53 -24.79 12.96
CA ARG A 330 -0.28 -25.69 13.78
C ARG A 330 -1.62 -25.95 13.12
N THR A 331 -2.05 -27.20 13.09
CA THR A 331 -3.36 -27.62 12.60
C THR A 331 -4.16 -28.25 13.71
N SER A 332 -5.48 -28.07 13.71
CA SER A 332 -6.38 -28.79 14.59
C SER A 332 -6.99 -29.95 13.82
N GLN A 333 -7.15 -31.09 14.46
CA GLN A 333 -7.90 -32.23 13.90
C GLN A 333 -9.40 -31.91 13.77
N THR A 334 -9.88 -30.87 14.48
CA THR A 334 -11.25 -30.35 14.40
C THR A 334 -11.40 -29.26 13.38
N ALA A 335 -10.35 -28.91 12.65
CA ALA A 335 -10.43 -27.88 11.61
C ALA A 335 -11.41 -28.32 10.52
N VAL A 336 -12.32 -27.42 10.16
CA VAL A 336 -13.24 -27.63 9.03
C VAL A 336 -12.38 -27.88 7.79
N SER A 337 -12.46 -29.07 7.24
CA SER A 337 -11.80 -29.42 6.00
C SER A 337 -12.71 -29.10 4.82
N VAL A 338 -12.15 -28.56 3.75
CA VAL A 338 -12.87 -28.47 2.47
C VAL A 338 -13.00 -29.89 1.93
N ILE A 339 -14.17 -30.50 2.10
CA ILE A 339 -14.46 -31.87 1.66
C ILE A 339 -14.95 -31.93 0.21
N GLY A 340 -15.22 -30.78 -0.41
CA GLY A 340 -15.68 -30.72 -1.80
C GLY A 340 -15.92 -29.28 -2.26
N SER A 341 -16.34 -29.15 -3.49
CA SER A 341 -16.81 -27.91 -4.09
C SER A 341 -18.26 -28.04 -4.47
N PHE A 342 -19.00 -26.95 -4.35
CA PHE A 342 -20.41 -26.86 -4.74
C PHE A 342 -20.54 -25.86 -5.89
N ASN A 343 -21.24 -26.26 -6.95
CA ASN A 343 -21.55 -25.37 -8.04
C ASN A 343 -22.72 -24.45 -7.67
N SER A 344 -22.44 -23.21 -7.32
CA SER A 344 -23.45 -22.22 -6.94
C SER A 344 -24.38 -21.79 -8.09
N GLU A 345 -24.06 -22.15 -9.32
CA GLU A 345 -24.89 -21.91 -10.51
C GLU A 345 -25.87 -23.06 -10.78
N SER A 346 -25.76 -24.19 -10.04
CA SER A 346 -26.73 -25.28 -10.14
C SER A 346 -28.12 -24.77 -9.84
N MET A 347 -29.05 -25.18 -10.71
CA MET A 347 -30.45 -24.72 -10.65
C MET A 347 -31.25 -25.58 -9.70
N PHE A 348 -32.14 -24.96 -8.96
CA PHE A 348 -33.16 -25.62 -8.11
C PHE A 348 -34.51 -24.89 -8.22
N GLU A 349 -35.55 -25.57 -7.86
CA GLU A 349 -36.89 -25.01 -7.91
C GLU A 349 -37.24 -24.30 -6.56
N LYS A 350 -37.67 -23.07 -6.68
CA LYS A 350 -38.22 -22.27 -5.58
C LYS A 350 -39.47 -21.55 -6.01
N ASP A 351 -40.59 -21.80 -5.34
CA ASP A 351 -41.89 -21.18 -5.66
C ASP A 351 -42.30 -21.35 -7.14
N GLY A 352 -42.05 -22.53 -7.71
CA GLY A 352 -42.35 -22.85 -9.11
C GLY A 352 -41.42 -22.19 -10.13
N LYS A 353 -40.29 -21.58 -9.68
CA LYS A 353 -39.31 -20.95 -10.57
C LYS A 353 -37.95 -21.64 -10.42
N SER A 354 -37.28 -21.85 -11.54
CA SER A 354 -35.89 -22.36 -11.55
C SER A 354 -34.95 -21.23 -11.22
N VAL A 355 -34.19 -21.35 -10.13
CA VAL A 355 -33.25 -20.36 -9.62
C VAL A 355 -31.94 -21.02 -9.23
N SER A 356 -30.84 -20.29 -9.24
CA SER A 356 -29.55 -20.75 -8.71
C SER A 356 -29.25 -20.14 -7.33
N ILE A 357 -28.38 -20.78 -6.55
CA ILE A 357 -27.93 -20.22 -5.28
C ILE A 357 -27.28 -18.86 -5.53
N LEU A 358 -26.44 -18.74 -6.53
CA LEU A 358 -25.78 -17.47 -6.89
C LEU A 358 -26.80 -16.35 -7.18
N SER A 359 -27.92 -16.68 -7.86
CA SER A 359 -28.99 -15.69 -8.12
C SER A 359 -29.74 -15.25 -6.87
N GLN A 360 -29.77 -16.07 -5.82
CA GLN A 360 -30.49 -15.80 -4.58
C GLN A 360 -29.61 -15.09 -3.53
N THR A 361 -28.32 -15.42 -3.48
CA THR A 361 -27.41 -14.98 -2.41
C THR A 361 -26.36 -13.98 -2.89
N GLY A 362 -26.19 -13.81 -4.21
CA GLY A 362 -25.07 -13.06 -4.76
C GLY A 362 -23.71 -13.72 -4.46
N ARG A 363 -22.64 -12.94 -4.47
CA ARG A 363 -21.27 -13.41 -4.22
C ARG A 363 -20.87 -13.38 -2.73
N GLY A 364 -21.80 -13.71 -1.85
CA GLY A 364 -21.53 -13.76 -0.41
C GLY A 364 -21.30 -15.17 0.11
N TYR A 365 -21.11 -15.27 1.44
CA TYR A 365 -21.12 -16.56 2.12
C TYR A 365 -22.57 -17.04 2.28
N PHE A 366 -22.79 -18.35 2.10
CA PHE A 366 -24.06 -18.99 2.30
C PHE A 366 -23.89 -20.37 2.91
N VAL A 367 -24.94 -20.86 3.53
CA VAL A 367 -24.99 -22.22 4.11
C VAL A 367 -26.01 -23.02 3.32
N VAL A 368 -25.61 -24.17 2.83
CA VAL A 368 -26.50 -25.13 2.17
C VAL A 368 -26.73 -26.29 3.10
N GLY A 369 -27.99 -26.57 3.42
CA GLY A 369 -28.43 -27.75 4.15
C GLY A 369 -29.20 -28.68 3.21
N LEU A 370 -28.77 -29.95 3.11
CA LEU A 370 -29.53 -31.00 2.43
C LEU A 370 -30.31 -31.77 3.48
N VAL A 371 -31.63 -31.71 3.42
CA VAL A 371 -32.54 -32.41 4.36
C VAL A 371 -33.32 -33.45 3.60
N GLY A 372 -33.27 -34.67 4.08
CA GLY A 372 -34.06 -35.77 3.52
C GLY A 372 -35.56 -35.60 3.84
N VAL A 373 -36.42 -35.95 2.89
CA VAL A 373 -37.87 -35.96 3.13
C VAL A 373 -38.19 -37.05 4.16
N GLY A 374 -38.72 -36.65 5.33
CA GLY A 374 -39.07 -37.56 6.42
C GLY A 374 -38.10 -37.66 7.60
N GLN A 375 -37.11 -36.74 7.66
CA GLN A 375 -36.25 -36.55 8.83
C GLN A 375 -36.62 -35.31 9.62
#